data_215f4e99568c83344c5a04a55d8a5147
#
_entry.id   215f4e99568c83344c5a04a55d8a5147
#
_cell.length_a   1.000
_cell.length_b   1.000
_cell.length_c   1.000
_cell.angle_alpha   90.00
_cell.angle_beta   90.00
_cell.angle_gamma   90.00
#
_symmetry.space_group_name_H-M   'P 1'
#
loop_
_entity.id
_entity.type
_entity.pdbx_description
1 polymer ?
#
loop_
_entity_poly.entity_id
_entity_poly.type
_entity_poly.pdbx_seq_one_letter_code
_entity_poly.pdbx_strand_id
1 'polypeptide(L)'
;MLQSTHDGHFVYVPDVIGTVFNWARPVPLVSVSADGKELPKAYVYSDVLAESFANATFTSSPICKINGEDAQAYLENWAQYGSLQDRDALYNNVFYELATVSLGPAGSGIGTFAGSGRGRWVYPNATTELEFENGTSVIYHNYAKVLIPFDGIVDGESLYKTWFTGNQPFEATATPSPSSNVTSSAVASATASATVAPIPAPGYPPPVVREAHNLIGGYYLEDDYVDVAVLSVPSFVGISAQEEFQDTAAKFLAAAKAAGKKKLVVDVSANGGGTILLGYDLYKLLFPNDIDHAASDRFRAFESTDLLGQKFSEAAEGLPRELVTEEQNETLSDLNDNVISSVFNYQTDISANLTNFVSWEDKYGPIISQKGDNFTDLFRWNLSDVLTPLNSGGIYIYGYGPLKNYTQQPFAAEDVVVVTDGYCASTCTIFSELMRQRAGVKYISLGGRPREGITQAVGGVKGTNNFPWTYIQQLAQYAVNNLTASPEEAAKLNSTELGEYWSDVVFDRLAIGSSINVNFRDGIRDGDETYTPLQFVYEPSDCRILYTKQMTVDATAIWKAAADSAWGEENHCVAGDLGDHSTGSKLARRELSVHDKVLSRRMHQWRRELKEQDYPLDVFTNLREAKLGGDGIMWP
;
A
#
# COMPACT_ATOMS: atom_id res chain seq x y z
N MET A 1 -13.61 -13.64 -13.10
CA MET A 1 -12.39 -14.14 -13.75
C MET A 1 -11.16 -13.30 -13.40
N LEU A 2 -11.09 -11.97 -13.72
CA LEU A 2 -9.88 -11.18 -13.38
C LEU A 2 -9.59 -11.13 -11.88
N GLN A 3 -10.62 -10.97 -11.01
CA GLN A 3 -10.43 -11.02 -9.57
C GLN A 3 -9.85 -12.34 -9.05
N SER A 4 -10.13 -13.45 -9.74
CA SER A 4 -9.59 -14.76 -9.34
C SER A 4 -8.10 -14.96 -9.65
N THR A 5 -7.44 -13.99 -10.27
CA THR A 5 -5.96 -13.97 -10.35
C THR A 5 -5.32 -13.59 -9.02
N HIS A 6 -6.08 -12.92 -8.15
CA HIS A 6 -5.59 -12.41 -6.88
C HIS A 6 -4.31 -11.56 -7.00
N ASP A 7 -4.20 -10.78 -8.08
CA ASP A 7 -3.11 -9.84 -8.30
C ASP A 7 -3.65 -8.41 -8.32
N GLY A 8 -3.21 -7.60 -7.36
CA GLY A 8 -3.61 -6.20 -7.24
C GLY A 8 -3.00 -5.30 -8.31
N HIS A 9 -1.94 -5.74 -8.98
CA HIS A 9 -1.35 -5.06 -10.13
C HIS A 9 -2.00 -5.47 -11.46
N PHE A 10 -2.82 -6.54 -11.48
CA PHE A 10 -3.58 -6.95 -12.65
C PHE A 10 -5.07 -6.65 -12.41
N VAL A 11 -5.52 -5.51 -12.90
CA VAL A 11 -6.83 -4.93 -12.58
C VAL A 11 -7.58 -4.58 -13.85
N TYR A 12 -8.87 -4.88 -13.85
CA TYR A 12 -9.85 -4.32 -14.77
C TYR A 12 -11.14 -4.03 -14.02
N VAL A 13 -11.57 -2.78 -14.00
CA VAL A 13 -12.81 -2.33 -13.38
C VAL A 13 -13.73 -1.79 -14.47
N PRO A 14 -14.90 -2.41 -14.75
CA PRO A 14 -15.86 -1.90 -15.71
C PRO A 14 -16.38 -0.50 -15.32
N ASP A 15 -16.69 0.34 -16.32
CA ASP A 15 -17.07 1.73 -16.12
C ASP A 15 -18.27 1.91 -15.19
N VAL A 16 -19.30 1.06 -15.32
CA VAL A 16 -20.50 1.14 -14.47
C VAL A 16 -20.15 1.07 -12.99
N ILE A 17 -19.29 0.12 -12.60
CA ILE A 17 -18.90 -0.07 -11.20
C ILE A 17 -17.74 0.81 -10.77
N GLY A 18 -16.95 1.31 -11.70
CA GLY A 18 -15.85 2.23 -11.40
C GLY A 18 -16.25 3.70 -11.39
N THR A 19 -17.27 4.07 -12.19
CA THR A 19 -17.61 5.46 -12.48
C THR A 19 -19.02 5.86 -12.05
N VAL A 20 -19.99 4.92 -12.05
CA VAL A 20 -21.40 5.25 -11.80
C VAL A 20 -21.82 4.95 -10.38
N PHE A 21 -21.53 3.75 -9.88
CA PHE A 21 -21.99 3.29 -8.57
C PHE A 21 -20.87 2.71 -7.74
N ASN A 22 -20.83 3.09 -6.46
CA ASN A 22 -20.11 2.37 -5.42
C ASN A 22 -21.14 1.82 -4.42
N TRP A 23 -21.13 0.51 -4.20
CA TRP A 23 -22.04 -0.14 -3.24
C TRP A 23 -21.45 -0.22 -1.84
N ALA A 24 -22.32 -0.18 -0.84
CA ALA A 24 -21.93 -0.30 0.56
C ALA A 24 -23.01 -0.98 1.43
N ARG A 25 -22.54 -1.50 2.54
CA ARG A 25 -23.33 -1.91 3.70
C ARG A 25 -23.14 -0.89 4.83
N PRO A 26 -24.19 -0.49 5.55
CA PRO A 26 -24.07 0.48 6.65
C PRO A 26 -23.58 -0.18 7.96
N VAL A 27 -22.80 -1.24 7.88
CA VAL A 27 -22.37 -2.03 9.02
C VAL A 27 -20.96 -2.57 8.81
N PRO A 28 -19.92 -1.93 9.38
CA PRO A 28 -18.57 -2.48 9.40
C PRO A 28 -18.47 -3.61 10.43
N LEU A 29 -17.61 -4.57 10.14
CA LEU A 29 -17.36 -5.74 10.99
C LEU A 29 -15.92 -5.72 11.51
N VAL A 30 -15.67 -6.46 12.61
CA VAL A 30 -14.33 -6.83 13.08
C VAL A 30 -14.26 -8.33 13.33
N SER A 31 -13.07 -8.91 13.17
CA SER A 31 -12.78 -10.31 13.47
C SER A 31 -11.84 -10.36 14.66
N VAL A 32 -12.33 -10.80 15.82
CA VAL A 32 -11.60 -10.74 17.09
C VAL A 32 -11.68 -12.05 17.87
N SER A 33 -10.58 -12.38 18.53
CA SER A 33 -10.49 -13.42 19.55
C SER A 33 -10.98 -12.90 20.90
N ALA A 34 -11.64 -13.73 21.67
CA ALA A 34 -12.14 -13.37 23.00
C ALA A 34 -11.00 -13.13 24.01
N ASP A 35 -9.90 -13.89 23.89
CA ASP A 35 -8.79 -13.91 24.84
C ASP A 35 -7.39 -13.80 24.16
N GLY A 36 -7.35 -13.60 22.85
CA GLY A 36 -6.13 -13.58 22.05
C GLY A 36 -5.58 -14.97 21.69
N LYS A 37 -6.26 -16.06 22.08
CA LYS A 37 -5.84 -17.45 21.86
C LYS A 37 -6.90 -18.28 21.13
N GLU A 38 -8.17 -18.11 21.50
CA GLU A 38 -9.28 -18.74 20.78
C GLU A 38 -9.41 -18.18 19.37
N LEU A 39 -9.82 -19.03 18.42
CA LEU A 39 -10.03 -18.59 17.03
C LEU A 39 -11.02 -17.41 16.97
N PRO A 40 -10.74 -16.41 16.12
CA PRO A 40 -11.53 -15.20 16.07
C PRO A 40 -12.93 -15.45 15.51
N LYS A 41 -13.89 -14.64 15.95
CA LYS A 41 -15.25 -14.57 15.42
C LYS A 41 -15.53 -13.17 14.89
N ALA A 42 -16.47 -13.07 13.95
CA ALA A 42 -16.92 -11.79 13.41
C ALA A 42 -17.94 -11.13 14.33
N TYR A 43 -17.79 -9.82 14.52
CA TYR A 43 -18.70 -8.97 15.32
C TYR A 43 -19.07 -7.71 14.53
N VAL A 44 -20.22 -7.14 14.83
CA VAL A 44 -20.55 -5.77 14.41
C VAL A 44 -19.65 -4.79 15.14
N TYR A 45 -18.96 -3.93 14.40
CA TYR A 45 -17.97 -3.05 15.01
C TYR A 45 -18.55 -2.01 15.93
N SER A 46 -19.73 -1.43 15.61
CA SER A 46 -20.41 -0.50 16.51
C SER A 46 -20.74 -1.09 17.89
N ASP A 47 -21.05 -2.40 17.93
CA ASP A 47 -21.32 -3.07 19.21
C ASP A 47 -20.05 -3.23 20.05
N VAL A 48 -18.93 -3.55 19.39
CA VAL A 48 -17.60 -3.63 20.03
C VAL A 48 -17.13 -2.27 20.52
N LEU A 49 -17.37 -1.20 19.75
CA LEU A 49 -17.07 0.17 20.18
C LEU A 49 -17.89 0.56 21.41
N ALA A 50 -19.22 0.39 21.37
CA ALA A 50 -20.10 0.72 22.48
C ALA A 50 -19.71 -0.03 23.77
N GLU A 51 -19.33 -1.31 23.65
CA GLU A 51 -18.82 -2.10 24.78
C GLU A 51 -17.47 -1.55 25.28
N SER A 52 -16.55 -1.24 24.39
CA SER A 52 -15.20 -0.75 24.73
C SER A 52 -15.22 0.61 25.44
N PHE A 53 -16.20 1.45 25.14
CA PHE A 53 -16.39 2.77 25.76
C PHE A 53 -17.41 2.76 26.91
N ALA A 54 -17.84 1.57 27.35
CA ALA A 54 -18.85 1.38 28.41
C ALA A 54 -20.19 2.09 28.13
N ASN A 55 -20.53 2.31 26.89
CA ASN A 55 -21.80 2.90 26.44
C ASN A 55 -22.88 1.83 26.18
N ALA A 56 -22.49 0.55 26.14
CA ALA A 56 -23.40 -0.57 25.94
C ALA A 56 -24.00 -1.05 27.29
N THR A 57 -25.28 -1.39 27.25
CA THR A 57 -25.97 -2.14 28.33
C THR A 57 -26.01 -3.64 28.04
N PHE A 58 -25.29 -4.08 26.98
CA PHE A 58 -25.24 -5.45 26.47
C PHE A 58 -23.79 -5.86 26.25
N THR A 59 -23.55 -7.16 26.09
CA THR A 59 -22.30 -7.70 25.62
C THR A 59 -22.46 -7.99 24.12
N SER A 60 -21.50 -7.54 23.28
CA SER A 60 -21.50 -7.82 21.86
C SER A 60 -21.51 -9.33 21.58
N SER A 61 -22.36 -9.76 20.65
CA SER A 61 -22.53 -11.17 20.29
C SER A 61 -21.88 -11.47 18.93
N PRO A 62 -21.19 -12.61 18.79
CA PRO A 62 -20.66 -13.01 17.49
C PRO A 62 -21.77 -13.21 16.46
N ILE A 63 -21.47 -12.95 15.20
CA ILE A 63 -22.33 -13.24 14.06
C ILE A 63 -22.16 -14.73 13.71
N CYS A 64 -23.26 -15.48 13.66
CA CYS A 64 -23.25 -16.89 13.28
C CYS A 64 -23.69 -17.11 11.83
N LYS A 65 -24.55 -16.22 11.27
CA LYS A 65 -24.94 -16.28 9.86
C LYS A 65 -25.05 -14.91 9.23
N ILE A 66 -24.81 -14.85 7.91
CA ILE A 66 -25.01 -13.70 7.05
C ILE A 66 -25.87 -14.15 5.87
N ASN A 67 -27.04 -13.53 5.68
CA ASN A 67 -28.02 -13.89 4.65
C ASN A 67 -28.39 -15.40 4.66
N GLY A 68 -28.45 -16.00 5.84
CA GLY A 68 -28.78 -17.41 6.03
C GLY A 68 -27.60 -18.39 5.86
N GLU A 69 -26.43 -17.93 5.38
CA GLU A 69 -25.21 -18.72 5.25
C GLU A 69 -24.37 -18.65 6.52
N ASP A 70 -23.54 -19.66 6.78
CA ASP A 70 -22.53 -19.61 7.84
C ASP A 70 -21.64 -18.37 7.69
N ALA A 71 -21.48 -17.61 8.77
CA ALA A 71 -20.82 -16.31 8.72
C ALA A 71 -19.35 -16.42 8.27
N GLN A 72 -18.62 -17.45 8.73
CA GLN A 72 -17.24 -17.66 8.32
C GLN A 72 -17.15 -17.97 6.82
N ALA A 73 -17.98 -18.90 6.34
CA ALA A 73 -17.99 -19.27 4.93
C ALA A 73 -18.36 -18.09 4.02
N TYR A 74 -19.36 -17.30 4.42
CA TYR A 74 -19.76 -16.09 3.70
C TYR A 74 -18.62 -15.08 3.62
N LEU A 75 -17.93 -14.80 4.74
CA LEU A 75 -16.84 -13.81 4.79
C LEU A 75 -15.58 -14.29 4.06
N GLU A 76 -15.25 -15.59 4.12
CA GLU A 76 -14.16 -16.17 3.30
C GLU A 76 -14.48 -16.08 1.80
N ASN A 77 -15.73 -16.27 1.39
CA ASN A 77 -16.17 -16.09 0.00
C ASN A 77 -16.14 -14.60 -0.42
N TRP A 78 -16.63 -13.71 0.44
CA TRP A 78 -16.57 -12.27 0.19
C TRP A 78 -15.15 -11.75 0.05
N ALA A 79 -14.22 -12.25 0.85
CA ALA A 79 -12.81 -11.90 0.81
C ALA A 79 -12.18 -12.11 -0.59
N GLN A 80 -12.68 -13.07 -1.37
CA GLN A 80 -12.15 -13.37 -2.72
C GLN A 80 -12.34 -12.23 -3.73
N TYR A 81 -13.16 -11.22 -3.43
CA TYR A 81 -13.27 -10.01 -4.24
C TYR A 81 -12.13 -9.00 -3.98
N GLY A 82 -11.31 -9.20 -2.97
CA GLY A 82 -10.15 -8.37 -2.66
C GLY A 82 -9.02 -8.48 -3.69
N SER A 83 -7.99 -7.64 -3.53
CA SER A 83 -6.88 -7.50 -4.47
C SER A 83 -5.59 -8.20 -4.03
N LEU A 84 -5.62 -8.90 -2.90
CA LEU A 84 -4.44 -9.50 -2.30
C LEU A 84 -4.24 -10.93 -2.75
N GLN A 85 -3.03 -11.46 -2.63
CA GLN A 85 -2.69 -12.81 -3.09
C GLN A 85 -3.03 -13.87 -2.05
N ASP A 86 -2.77 -13.56 -0.78
CA ASP A 86 -2.95 -14.51 0.33
C ASP A 86 -4.37 -14.46 0.89
N ARG A 87 -4.93 -15.64 1.20
CA ARG A 87 -6.30 -15.75 1.72
C ARG A 87 -6.48 -15.17 3.12
N ASP A 88 -5.44 -15.18 3.96
CA ASP A 88 -5.51 -14.64 5.31
C ASP A 88 -5.44 -13.11 5.28
N ALA A 89 -4.60 -12.55 4.40
CA ALA A 89 -4.58 -11.12 4.11
C ALA A 89 -5.91 -10.63 3.51
N LEU A 90 -6.47 -11.37 2.55
CA LEU A 90 -7.80 -11.08 1.98
C LEU A 90 -8.89 -11.09 3.04
N TYR A 91 -8.84 -12.04 3.99
CA TYR A 91 -9.79 -12.13 5.08
C TYR A 91 -9.68 -10.95 6.04
N ASN A 92 -8.46 -10.54 6.42
CA ASN A 92 -8.25 -9.34 7.24
C ASN A 92 -8.84 -8.09 6.56
N ASN A 93 -8.66 -7.94 5.25
CA ASN A 93 -9.15 -6.80 4.48
C ASN A 93 -10.70 -6.69 4.43
N VAL A 94 -11.42 -7.74 4.85
CA VAL A 94 -12.89 -7.70 4.98
C VAL A 94 -13.32 -6.76 6.10
N PHE A 95 -12.51 -6.58 7.15
CA PHE A 95 -12.85 -6.00 8.42
C PHE A 95 -12.33 -4.56 8.59
N TYR A 96 -12.87 -3.89 9.61
CA TYR A 96 -12.40 -2.58 10.05
C TYR A 96 -11.00 -2.68 10.62
N GLU A 97 -10.12 -1.77 10.21
CA GLU A 97 -8.74 -1.72 10.67
C GLU A 97 -8.28 -0.29 10.91
N LEU A 98 -7.67 -0.04 12.09
CA LEU A 98 -7.23 1.30 12.50
C LEU A 98 -6.19 1.89 11.56
N ALA A 99 -5.25 1.08 11.07
CA ALA A 99 -4.19 1.54 10.18
C ALA A 99 -4.76 2.10 8.87
N THR A 100 -5.70 1.38 8.24
CA THR A 100 -6.36 1.83 7.01
C THR A 100 -7.22 3.08 7.27
N VAL A 101 -7.93 3.12 8.40
CA VAL A 101 -8.75 4.29 8.79
C VAL A 101 -7.88 5.52 9.00
N SER A 102 -6.67 5.36 9.54
CA SER A 102 -5.75 6.46 9.78
C SER A 102 -5.30 7.18 8.50
N LEU A 103 -5.32 6.50 7.36
CA LEU A 103 -5.02 7.09 6.04
C LEU A 103 -6.15 8.03 5.54
N GLY A 104 -7.28 8.07 6.21
CA GLY A 104 -8.40 8.94 5.84
C GLY A 104 -8.91 8.67 4.42
N PRO A 105 -9.10 9.72 3.60
CA PRO A 105 -9.59 9.55 2.22
C PRO A 105 -8.69 8.73 1.30
N ALA A 106 -7.39 8.65 1.61
CA ALA A 106 -6.43 7.83 0.86
C ALA A 106 -6.55 6.34 1.20
N GLY A 107 -7.14 6.02 2.36
CA GLY A 107 -7.44 4.66 2.79
C GLY A 107 -8.88 4.25 2.51
N SER A 108 -9.15 2.96 2.57
CA SER A 108 -10.50 2.42 2.45
C SER A 108 -10.91 1.72 3.75
N GLY A 109 -10.83 2.45 4.84
CA GLY A 109 -10.65 2.07 6.22
C GLY A 109 -11.62 1.13 6.90
N ILE A 110 -12.87 1.02 6.45
CA ILE A 110 -13.87 0.29 7.23
C ILE A 110 -14.17 -1.13 6.72
N GLY A 111 -13.24 -1.68 5.93
CA GLY A 111 -13.29 -3.05 5.43
C GLY A 111 -14.09 -3.24 4.14
N THR A 112 -13.73 -4.27 3.35
CA THR A 112 -14.39 -4.54 2.07
C THR A 112 -15.82 -5.04 2.24
N PHE A 113 -16.18 -5.61 3.39
CA PHE A 113 -17.56 -6.00 3.69
C PHE A 113 -18.50 -4.79 3.68
N ALA A 114 -18.08 -3.69 4.28
CA ALA A 114 -18.86 -2.46 4.32
C ALA A 114 -18.84 -1.67 2.98
N GLY A 115 -17.99 -2.04 2.03
CA GLY A 115 -17.90 -1.36 0.73
C GLY A 115 -16.63 -0.54 0.53
N SER A 116 -15.59 -0.79 1.34
CA SER A 116 -14.26 -0.21 1.14
C SER A 116 -13.47 -1.00 0.10
N GLY A 117 -12.37 -0.43 -0.40
CA GLY A 117 -11.51 -1.08 -1.37
C GLY A 117 -12.27 -1.60 -2.57
N ARG A 118 -12.02 -2.84 -2.97
CA ARG A 118 -12.75 -3.50 -4.08
C ARG A 118 -14.16 -3.96 -3.70
N GLY A 119 -14.52 -3.99 -2.42
CA GLY A 119 -15.87 -4.30 -1.96
C GLY A 119 -16.92 -3.35 -2.53
N ARG A 120 -16.56 -2.06 -2.79
CA ARG A 120 -17.43 -1.06 -3.41
C ARG A 120 -17.90 -1.40 -4.82
N TRP A 121 -17.23 -2.33 -5.48
CA TRP A 121 -17.55 -2.77 -6.85
C TRP A 121 -18.35 -4.06 -6.90
N VAL A 122 -18.71 -4.61 -5.75
CA VAL A 122 -19.49 -5.84 -5.63
C VAL A 122 -20.88 -5.50 -5.10
N TYR A 123 -21.92 -5.81 -5.89
CA TYR A 123 -23.29 -5.59 -5.46
C TYR A 123 -23.65 -6.50 -4.28
N PRO A 124 -23.97 -5.95 -3.10
CA PRO A 124 -24.16 -6.72 -1.88
C PRO A 124 -25.58 -7.26 -1.67
N ASN A 125 -26.45 -7.23 -2.68
CA ASN A 125 -27.92 -7.33 -2.62
C ASN A 125 -28.57 -6.08 -1.97
N ALA A 126 -29.91 -6.02 -1.99
CA ALA A 126 -30.68 -4.92 -1.41
C ALA A 126 -30.56 -4.86 0.11
N THR A 127 -30.42 -6.01 0.76
CA THR A 127 -30.33 -6.14 2.22
C THR A 127 -29.21 -7.07 2.63
N THR A 128 -28.76 -6.89 3.86
CA THR A 128 -27.86 -7.82 4.56
C THR A 128 -28.50 -8.20 5.89
N GLU A 129 -28.81 -9.48 6.06
CA GLU A 129 -29.30 -10.03 7.33
C GLU A 129 -28.14 -10.62 8.12
N LEU A 130 -28.04 -10.24 9.39
CA LEU A 130 -27.09 -10.81 10.36
C LEU A 130 -27.85 -11.56 11.43
N GLU A 131 -27.53 -12.84 11.65
CA GLU A 131 -27.99 -13.63 12.79
C GLU A 131 -26.84 -13.79 13.79
N PHE A 132 -27.14 -13.66 15.07
CA PHE A 132 -26.14 -13.68 16.14
C PHE A 132 -26.23 -14.95 17.01
N GLU A 133 -25.12 -15.35 17.64
CA GLU A 133 -25.08 -16.52 18.53
C GLU A 133 -26.07 -16.42 19.72
N ASN A 134 -26.43 -15.20 20.13
CA ASN A 134 -27.44 -14.97 21.18
C ASN A 134 -28.90 -15.18 20.71
N GLY A 135 -29.10 -15.58 19.44
CA GLY A 135 -30.41 -15.85 18.85
C GLY A 135 -31.17 -14.64 18.33
N THR A 136 -30.56 -13.46 18.34
CA THR A 136 -31.14 -12.26 17.71
C THR A 136 -30.76 -12.15 16.25
N SER A 137 -31.52 -11.38 15.45
CA SER A 137 -31.18 -11.03 14.09
C SER A 137 -31.48 -9.56 13.77
N VAL A 138 -30.80 -9.03 12.77
CA VAL A 138 -31.03 -7.66 12.25
C VAL A 138 -30.88 -7.65 10.74
N ILE A 139 -31.71 -6.85 10.06
CA ILE A 139 -31.64 -6.62 8.61
C ILE A 139 -31.20 -5.18 8.36
N TYR A 140 -30.15 -5.03 7.59
CA TYR A 140 -29.64 -3.75 7.12
C TYR A 140 -30.04 -3.55 5.66
N HIS A 141 -30.47 -2.34 5.30
CA HIS A 141 -30.64 -1.93 3.90
C HIS A 141 -29.30 -1.48 3.36
N ASN A 142 -28.85 -2.14 2.28
CA ASN A 142 -27.63 -1.76 1.58
C ASN A 142 -27.91 -0.57 0.67
N TYR A 143 -26.89 0.12 0.21
CA TYR A 143 -27.04 1.33 -0.59
C TYR A 143 -25.94 1.49 -1.63
N ALA A 144 -26.15 2.39 -2.58
CA ALA A 144 -25.15 2.79 -3.56
C ALA A 144 -24.89 4.30 -3.46
N LYS A 145 -23.62 4.70 -3.49
CA LYS A 145 -23.24 6.07 -3.80
C LYS A 145 -23.28 6.24 -5.31
N VAL A 146 -24.01 7.25 -5.79
CA VAL A 146 -24.08 7.63 -7.18
C VAL A 146 -22.98 8.66 -7.47
N LEU A 147 -22.09 8.35 -8.41
CA LEU A 147 -20.87 9.12 -8.66
C LEU A 147 -21.02 10.15 -9.79
N ILE A 148 -22.08 10.03 -10.60
CA ILE A 148 -22.34 10.88 -11.78
C ILE A 148 -23.75 11.45 -11.74
N PRO A 149 -24.01 12.64 -12.30
CA PRO A 149 -25.38 13.13 -12.48
C PRO A 149 -26.14 12.30 -13.50
N PHE A 150 -27.44 12.12 -13.25
CA PHE A 150 -28.37 11.37 -14.11
C PHE A 150 -29.29 12.26 -14.95
N ASP A 151 -28.98 13.55 -15.06
CA ASP A 151 -29.76 14.48 -15.88
C ASP A 151 -29.77 14.05 -17.36
N GLY A 152 -30.95 13.82 -17.90
CA GLY A 152 -31.11 13.36 -19.28
C GLY A 152 -30.84 11.88 -19.53
N ILE A 153 -30.48 11.10 -18.50
CA ILE A 153 -30.28 9.66 -18.59
C ILE A 153 -31.62 8.96 -18.31
N VAL A 154 -32.12 8.22 -19.27
CA VAL A 154 -33.42 7.52 -19.21
C VAL A 154 -33.29 6.01 -19.37
N ASP A 155 -32.14 5.54 -19.86
CA ASP A 155 -31.85 4.13 -20.09
C ASP A 155 -30.33 3.87 -20.18
N GLY A 156 -29.95 2.61 -20.36
CA GLY A 156 -28.52 2.23 -20.48
C GLY A 156 -27.83 2.79 -21.72
N GLU A 157 -28.57 3.03 -22.83
CA GLU A 157 -28.00 3.60 -24.05
C GLU A 157 -27.66 5.08 -23.86
N SER A 158 -28.55 5.85 -23.24
CA SER A 158 -28.27 7.25 -22.89
C SER A 158 -27.16 7.39 -21.88
N LEU A 159 -27.06 6.50 -20.87
CA LEU A 159 -25.94 6.42 -19.95
C LEU A 159 -24.61 6.17 -20.68
N TYR A 160 -24.59 5.18 -21.58
CA TYR A 160 -23.41 4.84 -22.38
C TYR A 160 -22.95 6.02 -23.24
N LYS A 161 -23.87 6.63 -23.99
CA LYS A 161 -23.57 7.76 -24.87
C LYS A 161 -23.07 8.99 -24.11
N THR A 162 -23.60 9.22 -22.90
CA THR A 162 -23.24 10.40 -22.09
C THR A 162 -21.89 10.21 -21.39
N TRP A 163 -21.60 9.02 -20.86
CA TRP A 163 -20.51 8.84 -19.93
C TRP A 163 -19.40 7.89 -20.41
N PHE A 164 -19.66 7.00 -21.37
CA PHE A 164 -18.73 5.93 -21.71
C PHE A 164 -18.12 6.02 -23.12
N THR A 165 -18.36 7.10 -23.86
CA THR A 165 -17.85 7.26 -25.23
C THR A 165 -16.73 8.27 -25.37
N GLY A 166 -16.12 8.72 -24.27
CA GLY A 166 -15.03 9.69 -24.28
C GLY A 166 -15.44 11.15 -24.50
N ASN A 167 -16.67 11.41 -24.97
CA ASN A 167 -17.20 12.77 -25.10
C ASN A 167 -17.80 13.24 -23.77
N GLN A 168 -17.00 13.92 -22.95
CA GLN A 168 -17.46 14.41 -21.65
C GLN A 168 -18.29 15.68 -21.78
N PRO A 169 -19.54 15.72 -21.27
CA PRO A 169 -20.29 16.96 -21.11
C PRO A 169 -19.93 17.75 -19.85
N PHE A 170 -19.04 17.23 -19.01
CA PHE A 170 -18.68 17.84 -17.73
C PHE A 170 -17.15 17.86 -17.52
N GLU A 171 -16.60 19.03 -17.18
CA GLU A 171 -15.43 19.07 -16.33
C GLU A 171 -15.85 18.46 -15.00
N ALA A 172 -15.50 17.17 -14.79
CA ALA A 172 -15.59 16.57 -13.49
C ALA A 172 -14.78 17.47 -12.56
N THR A 173 -15.43 18.14 -11.63
CA THR A 173 -14.73 18.62 -10.44
C THR A 173 -14.20 17.36 -9.79
N ALA A 174 -12.99 17.01 -10.18
CA ALA A 174 -12.27 15.89 -9.63
C ALA A 174 -12.13 16.17 -8.13
N THR A 175 -12.99 15.51 -7.36
CA THR A 175 -12.56 15.13 -6.02
C THR A 175 -11.35 14.27 -6.29
N PRO A 176 -10.14 14.63 -5.83
CA PRO A 176 -8.96 13.83 -6.08
C PRO A 176 -9.18 12.48 -5.40
N SER A 177 -9.62 11.49 -6.18
CA SER A 177 -9.33 10.10 -5.88
C SER A 177 -7.82 10.01 -5.94
N PRO A 178 -7.12 9.46 -4.96
CA PRO A 178 -5.70 9.23 -5.07
C PRO A 178 -5.49 8.15 -6.13
N SER A 179 -5.53 8.57 -7.39
CA SER A 179 -4.95 7.76 -8.44
C SER A 179 -3.45 7.86 -8.24
N SER A 180 -2.81 6.73 -8.18
CA SER A 180 -1.38 6.58 -8.30
C SER A 180 -0.96 7.09 -9.70
N ASN A 181 -1.00 8.40 -9.89
CA ASN A 181 -0.35 9.07 -10.98
C ASN A 181 1.13 9.09 -10.65
N VAL A 182 1.85 8.12 -11.18
CA VAL A 182 3.24 8.35 -11.55
C VAL A 182 3.20 9.22 -12.81
N THR A 183 2.70 10.43 -12.68
CA THR A 183 3.05 11.52 -13.58
C THR A 183 4.32 12.11 -12.99
N SER A 184 5.38 12.10 -13.78
CA SER A 184 6.48 13.01 -13.62
C SER A 184 5.89 14.42 -13.44
N SER A 185 5.70 14.82 -12.20
CA SER A 185 5.27 16.18 -11.89
C SER A 185 6.51 17.03 -12.02
N ALA A 186 6.48 17.95 -12.96
CA ALA A 186 7.37 19.10 -12.96
C ALA A 186 7.54 19.61 -11.53
N VAL A 187 8.79 19.80 -11.14
CA VAL A 187 9.16 20.40 -9.85
C VAL A 187 8.53 21.77 -9.77
N ALA A 188 7.33 21.84 -9.23
CA ALA A 188 6.71 23.10 -8.91
C ALA A 188 7.55 23.76 -7.81
N SER A 189 8.16 24.87 -8.17
CA SER A 189 8.93 25.75 -7.29
C SER A 189 8.20 25.95 -5.96
N ALA A 190 8.89 25.68 -4.86
CA ALA A 190 8.37 25.74 -3.50
C ALA A 190 7.80 27.13 -3.17
N THR A 191 6.52 27.31 -3.36
CA THR A 191 5.75 28.32 -2.66
C THR A 191 5.41 27.76 -1.28
N ALA A 192 5.65 28.56 -0.25
CA ALA A 192 5.49 28.22 1.16
C ALA A 192 4.26 27.36 1.40
N SER A 193 4.51 26.11 1.83
CA SER A 193 3.49 25.11 2.14
C SER A 193 2.53 25.67 3.19
N ALA A 194 1.28 25.85 2.83
CA ALA A 194 0.22 26.00 3.82
C ALA A 194 0.24 24.71 4.66
N THR A 195 0.44 24.82 5.96
CA THR A 195 0.45 23.68 6.87
C THR A 195 -0.87 22.92 6.74
N VAL A 196 -0.83 21.78 6.08
CA VAL A 196 -1.98 20.87 5.97
C VAL A 196 -2.32 20.39 7.38
N ALA A 197 -3.58 20.54 7.79
CA ALA A 197 -4.02 20.02 9.09
C ALA A 197 -3.89 18.48 9.08
N PRO A 198 -3.25 17.88 10.11
CA PRO A 198 -3.08 16.46 10.15
C PRO A 198 -4.40 15.70 10.10
N ILE A 199 -4.48 14.65 9.31
CA ILE A 199 -5.64 13.77 9.22
C ILE A 199 -5.84 13.08 10.57
N PRO A 200 -7.07 13.00 11.12
CA PRO A 200 -7.36 12.25 12.34
C PRO A 200 -6.98 10.78 12.21
N ALA A 201 -6.34 10.23 13.24
CA ALA A 201 -5.99 8.82 13.34
C ALA A 201 -6.61 8.23 14.61
N PRO A 202 -7.89 7.79 14.57
CA PRO A 202 -8.58 7.25 15.74
C PRO A 202 -7.86 6.02 16.27
N GLY A 203 -7.76 5.90 17.60
CA GLY A 203 -7.05 4.80 18.25
C GLY A 203 -5.52 4.89 18.21
N TYR A 204 -4.94 5.90 17.55
CA TYR A 204 -3.50 6.14 17.60
C TYR A 204 -3.12 7.11 18.71
N PRO A 205 -2.03 6.84 19.47
CA PRO A 205 -1.60 7.74 20.54
C PRO A 205 -1.00 9.04 19.98
N PRO A 206 -0.80 10.07 20.83
CA PRO A 206 -0.11 11.28 20.43
C PRO A 206 1.28 10.97 19.86
N PRO A 207 1.57 11.36 18.60
CA PRO A 207 2.83 11.04 17.95
C PRO A 207 3.99 11.85 18.54
N VAL A 208 5.20 11.30 18.42
CA VAL A 208 6.46 12.05 18.59
C VAL A 208 6.67 12.95 17.36
N VAL A 209 6.50 12.36 16.19
CA VAL A 209 6.47 13.02 14.88
C VAL A 209 5.56 12.21 13.95
N ARG A 210 4.87 12.89 13.05
CA ARG A 210 3.95 12.26 12.11
C ARG A 210 3.82 13.13 10.86
N GLU A 211 3.84 12.51 9.70
CA GLU A 211 3.52 13.14 8.43
C GLU A 211 2.01 13.47 8.37
N ALA A 212 1.63 14.55 7.70
CA ALA A 212 0.27 15.11 7.76
C ALA A 212 -0.84 14.18 7.24
N HIS A 213 -0.53 13.29 6.31
CA HIS A 213 -1.46 12.32 5.72
C HIS A 213 -1.41 10.94 6.38
N ASN A 214 -0.67 10.81 7.49
CA ASN A 214 -0.44 9.55 8.21
C ASN A 214 0.27 8.45 7.41
N LEU A 215 1.01 8.80 6.36
CA LEU A 215 1.81 7.83 5.59
C LEU A 215 2.87 7.18 6.47
N ILE A 216 3.42 7.94 7.41
CA ILE A 216 4.41 7.51 8.39
C ILE A 216 4.28 8.30 9.69
N GLY A 217 4.46 7.62 10.83
CA GLY A 217 4.44 8.26 12.13
C GLY A 217 5.26 7.52 13.19
N GLY A 218 5.88 8.26 14.09
CA GLY A 218 6.68 7.73 15.17
C GLY A 218 6.03 7.92 16.53
N TYR A 219 6.06 6.88 17.37
CA TYR A 219 5.40 6.84 18.67
C TYR A 219 6.31 6.23 19.73
N TYR A 220 6.02 6.50 21.00
CA TYR A 220 6.65 5.84 22.15
C TYR A 220 5.60 5.12 22.96
N LEU A 221 5.95 3.93 23.45
CA LEU A 221 5.15 3.23 24.44
C LEU A 221 5.52 3.67 25.85
N GLU A 222 4.60 3.44 26.79
CA GLU A 222 4.71 3.85 28.20
C GLU A 222 4.81 2.66 29.15
N ASP A 223 5.01 2.96 30.44
CA ASP A 223 5.05 2.02 31.58
C ASP A 223 6.16 0.98 31.39
N ASP A 224 5.86 -0.30 31.40
CA ASP A 224 6.84 -1.39 31.23
C ASP A 224 7.48 -1.42 29.83
N TYR A 225 6.94 -0.64 28.85
CA TYR A 225 7.40 -0.57 27.46
C TYR A 225 8.17 0.71 27.12
N VAL A 226 8.64 1.44 28.13
CA VAL A 226 9.32 2.75 27.92
C VAL A 226 10.61 2.66 27.09
N ASP A 227 11.18 1.50 26.93
CA ASP A 227 12.34 1.27 26.04
C ASP A 227 11.94 1.02 24.58
N VAL A 228 10.62 0.93 24.27
CA VAL A 228 10.12 0.63 22.93
C VAL A 228 9.74 1.91 22.20
N ALA A 229 10.22 2.03 20.97
CA ALA A 229 9.78 2.98 19.95
C ALA A 229 8.93 2.24 18.90
N VAL A 230 7.99 2.94 18.27
CA VAL A 230 7.16 2.39 17.21
C VAL A 230 7.22 3.31 16.00
N LEU A 231 7.54 2.77 14.84
CA LEU A 231 7.44 3.43 13.54
C LEU A 231 6.29 2.79 12.77
N SER A 232 5.16 3.49 12.69
CA SER A 232 4.01 3.06 11.90
C SER A 232 4.15 3.60 10.47
N VAL A 233 4.02 2.71 9.49
CA VAL A 233 4.19 2.98 8.06
C VAL A 233 3.00 2.40 7.29
N PRO A 234 1.80 2.99 7.39
CA PRO A 234 0.60 2.49 6.71
C PRO A 234 0.65 2.60 5.19
N SER A 235 1.53 3.44 4.61
CA SER A 235 1.59 3.62 3.16
C SER A 235 2.93 4.17 2.70
N PHE A 236 3.39 3.70 1.52
CA PHE A 236 4.47 4.31 0.75
C PHE A 236 3.95 5.18 -0.42
N VAL A 237 2.65 5.41 -0.51
CA VAL A 237 2.07 6.28 -1.55
C VAL A 237 2.51 7.72 -1.33
N GLY A 238 3.30 8.25 -2.27
CA GLY A 238 3.97 9.52 -2.09
C GLY A 238 3.06 10.74 -2.01
N ILE A 239 2.00 10.84 -2.82
CA ILE A 239 1.08 12.00 -2.90
C ILE A 239 1.80 13.35 -2.80
N SER A 240 2.99 13.47 -3.41
CA SER A 240 3.89 14.63 -3.31
C SER A 240 4.43 14.91 -1.89
N ALA A 241 4.47 13.89 -1.02
CA ALA A 241 4.97 13.99 0.37
C ALA A 241 6.18 13.06 0.63
N GLN A 242 6.92 12.68 -0.41
CA GLN A 242 8.07 11.76 -0.29
C GLN A 242 9.19 12.35 0.57
N GLU A 243 9.49 13.64 0.40
CA GLU A 243 10.49 14.33 1.22
C GLU A 243 10.05 14.40 2.70
N GLU A 244 8.76 14.70 2.96
CA GLU A 244 8.21 14.73 4.31
C GLU A 244 8.19 13.35 4.95
N PHE A 245 7.96 12.28 4.16
CA PHE A 245 8.06 10.89 4.61
C PHE A 245 9.49 10.57 5.05
N GLN A 246 10.49 10.83 4.19
CA GLN A 246 11.91 10.61 4.47
C GLN A 246 12.36 11.38 5.72
N ASP A 247 12.01 12.66 5.79
CA ASP A 247 12.31 13.55 6.91
C ASP A 247 11.67 13.07 8.23
N THR A 248 10.42 12.62 8.18
CA THR A 248 9.70 12.10 9.36
C THR A 248 10.37 10.84 9.88
N ALA A 249 10.74 9.90 9.00
CA ALA A 249 11.47 8.70 9.38
C ALA A 249 12.79 9.03 10.06
N ALA A 250 13.61 9.89 9.44
CA ALA A 250 14.91 10.28 9.96
C ALA A 250 14.81 11.01 11.31
N LYS A 251 13.91 11.99 11.42
CA LYS A 251 13.65 12.73 12.66
C LYS A 251 13.21 11.81 13.79
N PHE A 252 12.30 10.86 13.49
CA PHE A 252 11.83 9.92 14.50
C PHE A 252 12.94 9.01 15.01
N LEU A 253 13.70 8.38 14.11
CA LEU A 253 14.78 7.45 14.53
C LEU A 253 15.87 8.17 15.32
N ALA A 254 16.23 9.40 14.93
CA ALA A 254 17.15 10.24 15.70
C ALA A 254 16.59 10.58 17.10
N ALA A 255 15.30 10.96 17.18
CA ALA A 255 14.63 11.26 18.44
C ALA A 255 14.51 10.02 19.34
N ALA A 256 14.21 8.85 18.79
CA ALA A 256 14.14 7.59 19.53
C ALA A 256 15.50 7.22 20.14
N LYS A 257 16.58 7.35 19.36
CA LYS A 257 17.96 7.14 19.86
C LYS A 257 18.33 8.14 20.96
N ALA A 258 18.02 9.41 20.77
CA ALA A 258 18.26 10.45 21.77
C ALA A 258 17.46 10.24 23.07
N ALA A 259 16.25 9.69 22.96
CA ALA A 259 15.40 9.31 24.09
C ALA A 259 15.84 7.99 24.77
N GLY A 260 16.90 7.34 24.28
CA GLY A 260 17.43 6.10 24.84
C GLY A 260 16.54 4.88 24.58
N LYS A 261 15.71 4.92 23.53
CA LYS A 261 14.92 3.75 23.11
C LYS A 261 15.85 2.65 22.64
N LYS A 262 15.52 1.40 22.97
CA LYS A 262 16.37 0.23 22.71
C LYS A 262 15.73 -0.74 21.73
N LYS A 263 14.41 -0.71 21.60
CA LYS A 263 13.59 -1.61 20.79
C LYS A 263 12.75 -0.81 19.80
N LEU A 264 12.56 -1.36 18.62
CA LEU A 264 11.76 -0.75 17.56
C LEU A 264 10.73 -1.75 17.01
N VAL A 265 9.47 -1.40 17.13
CA VAL A 265 8.39 -2.04 16.36
C VAL A 265 8.19 -1.23 15.08
N VAL A 266 8.29 -1.86 13.92
CA VAL A 266 7.91 -1.27 12.62
C VAL A 266 6.57 -1.86 12.24
N ASP A 267 5.52 -1.05 12.22
CA ASP A 267 4.16 -1.48 11.90
C ASP A 267 3.82 -1.10 10.47
N VAL A 268 3.71 -2.11 9.60
CA VAL A 268 3.35 -1.96 8.19
C VAL A 268 1.92 -2.45 7.90
N SER A 269 1.06 -2.49 8.93
CA SER A 269 -0.36 -2.81 8.74
C SER A 269 -0.99 -1.86 7.72
N ALA A 270 -1.89 -2.37 6.90
CA ALA A 270 -2.57 -1.68 5.79
C ALA A 270 -1.66 -1.20 4.64
N ASN A 271 -0.37 -1.53 4.63
CA ASN A 271 0.57 -0.97 3.66
C ASN A 271 0.44 -1.61 2.27
N GLY A 272 -0.24 -0.92 1.37
CA GLY A 272 -0.41 -1.31 -0.04
C GLY A 272 0.77 -0.96 -0.97
N GLY A 273 1.90 -0.51 -0.43
CA GLY A 273 3.05 -0.07 -1.22
C GLY A 273 2.99 1.42 -1.58
N GLY A 274 3.51 1.78 -2.74
CA GLY A 274 3.58 3.16 -3.23
C GLY A 274 4.86 3.44 -4.01
N THR A 275 5.54 4.54 -3.72
CA THR A 275 6.79 4.94 -4.38
C THR A 275 7.90 3.92 -4.08
N ILE A 276 8.35 3.20 -5.10
CA ILE A 276 9.30 2.08 -4.98
C ILE A 276 10.55 2.48 -4.19
N LEU A 277 11.11 3.63 -4.53
CA LEU A 277 12.37 4.09 -3.95
C LEU A 277 12.27 4.52 -2.48
N LEU A 278 11.06 4.84 -1.97
CA LEU A 278 10.83 5.04 -0.53
C LEU A 278 11.03 3.75 0.29
N GLY A 279 10.72 2.59 -0.28
CA GLY A 279 10.97 1.31 0.39
C GLY A 279 12.47 1.03 0.56
N TYR A 280 13.26 1.30 -0.47
CA TYR A 280 14.73 1.23 -0.38
C TYR A 280 15.30 2.27 0.59
N ASP A 281 14.80 3.48 0.54
CA ASP A 281 15.24 4.57 1.40
C ASP A 281 15.03 4.25 2.88
N LEU A 282 13.81 3.82 3.26
CA LEU A 282 13.51 3.43 4.64
C LEU A 282 14.35 2.25 5.10
N TYR A 283 14.59 1.25 4.23
CA TYR A 283 15.48 0.14 4.54
C TYR A 283 16.90 0.62 4.80
N LYS A 284 17.46 1.45 3.94
CA LYS A 284 18.82 1.98 4.07
C LYS A 284 18.97 2.95 5.26
N LEU A 285 17.89 3.63 5.65
CA LEU A 285 17.86 4.43 6.86
C LEU A 285 17.95 3.56 8.14
N LEU A 286 17.32 2.38 8.13
CA LEU A 286 17.37 1.42 9.24
C LEU A 286 18.67 0.60 9.25
N PHE A 287 19.16 0.18 8.10
CA PHE A 287 20.32 -0.69 7.92
C PHE A 287 21.33 -0.11 6.90
N PRO A 288 21.96 1.04 7.21
CA PRO A 288 22.83 1.76 6.27
C PRO A 288 24.07 0.98 5.83
N ASN A 289 24.56 0.06 6.67
CA ASN A 289 25.79 -0.71 6.43
C ASN A 289 25.53 -2.04 5.72
N ASP A 290 24.27 -2.34 5.36
CA ASP A 290 23.93 -3.51 4.57
C ASP A 290 24.22 -3.29 3.08
N ILE A 291 23.99 -4.33 2.28
CA ILE A 291 24.34 -4.45 0.87
C ILE A 291 23.97 -3.21 0.05
N ASP A 292 24.86 -2.81 -0.85
CA ASP A 292 24.77 -1.61 -1.67
C ASP A 292 24.07 -1.88 -3.03
N HIS A 293 22.89 -2.56 -3.02
CA HIS A 293 22.13 -2.75 -4.26
C HIS A 293 20.63 -2.96 -4.00
N ALA A 294 19.83 -2.68 -5.02
CA ALA A 294 18.40 -2.96 -5.03
C ALA A 294 18.10 -4.47 -5.15
N ALA A 295 16.88 -4.88 -4.90
CA ALA A 295 16.38 -6.22 -5.20
C ALA A 295 16.46 -6.53 -6.69
N SER A 296 16.49 -7.81 -7.06
CA SER A 296 16.49 -8.23 -8.46
C SER A 296 15.09 -8.18 -9.04
N ASP A 297 15.01 -7.62 -10.25
CA ASP A 297 13.81 -7.55 -11.07
C ASP A 297 14.07 -8.12 -12.46
N ARG A 298 12.98 -8.46 -13.16
CA ARG A 298 12.98 -8.73 -14.60
C ARG A 298 11.62 -8.34 -15.18
N PHE A 299 11.53 -8.20 -16.50
CA PHE A 299 10.24 -8.07 -17.19
C PHE A 299 10.14 -9.01 -18.38
N ARG A 300 8.92 -9.20 -18.88
CA ARG A 300 8.69 -9.98 -20.10
C ARG A 300 9.30 -9.31 -21.30
N ALA A 301 9.90 -10.12 -22.17
CA ALA A 301 10.53 -9.67 -23.41
C ALA A 301 9.48 -9.51 -24.52
N PHE A 302 8.60 -8.50 -24.37
CA PHE A 302 7.65 -8.11 -25.42
C PHE A 302 8.33 -7.24 -26.49
N GLU A 303 7.85 -7.33 -27.73
CA GLU A 303 8.31 -6.47 -28.82
C GLU A 303 8.11 -4.99 -28.48
N SER A 304 6.96 -4.61 -27.96
CA SER A 304 6.65 -3.24 -27.51
C SER A 304 7.64 -2.72 -26.46
N THR A 305 8.05 -3.56 -25.51
CA THR A 305 9.06 -3.21 -24.50
C THR A 305 10.43 -2.96 -25.15
N ASP A 306 10.81 -3.79 -26.10
CA ASP A 306 12.07 -3.64 -26.83
C ASP A 306 12.09 -2.37 -27.68
N LEU A 307 11.02 -2.12 -28.44
CA LEU A 307 10.87 -0.91 -29.26
C LEU A 307 10.91 0.38 -28.42
N LEU A 308 10.22 0.41 -27.27
CA LEU A 308 10.29 1.54 -26.35
C LEU A 308 11.72 1.76 -25.85
N GLY A 309 12.37 0.69 -25.39
CA GLY A 309 13.72 0.78 -24.85
C GLY A 309 14.75 1.24 -25.89
N GLN A 310 14.64 0.76 -27.12
CA GLN A 310 15.47 1.23 -28.24
C GLN A 310 15.28 2.73 -28.46
N LYS A 311 14.02 3.20 -28.60
CA LYS A 311 13.71 4.61 -28.84
C LYS A 311 14.11 5.54 -27.71
N PHE A 312 13.86 5.14 -26.48
CA PHE A 312 14.21 5.95 -25.29
C PHE A 312 15.74 6.01 -25.09
N SER A 313 16.43 4.90 -25.35
CA SER A 313 17.89 4.87 -25.24
C SER A 313 18.57 5.64 -26.39
N GLU A 314 18.04 5.54 -27.62
CA GLU A 314 18.48 6.32 -28.78
C GLU A 314 18.30 7.83 -28.55
N ALA A 315 17.15 8.25 -28.06
CA ALA A 315 16.86 9.66 -27.76
C ALA A 315 17.73 10.25 -26.63
N ALA A 316 18.23 9.41 -25.74
CA ALA A 316 19.16 9.80 -24.68
C ALA A 316 20.63 9.75 -25.11
N GLU A 317 20.95 9.26 -26.31
CA GLU A 317 22.33 9.09 -26.75
C GLU A 317 23.06 10.44 -26.84
N GLY A 318 24.22 10.52 -26.22
CA GLY A 318 25.07 11.72 -26.21
C GLY A 318 24.54 12.88 -25.33
N LEU A 319 23.39 12.71 -24.67
CA LEU A 319 22.90 13.69 -23.71
C LEU A 319 23.56 13.51 -22.34
N PRO A 320 23.79 14.59 -21.59
CA PRO A 320 24.30 14.48 -20.22
C PRO A 320 23.24 13.86 -19.32
N ARG A 321 23.68 12.95 -18.42
CA ARG A 321 22.82 12.43 -17.35
C ARG A 321 23.03 13.28 -16.10
N GLU A 322 22.27 14.37 -16.01
CA GLU A 322 22.34 15.34 -14.93
C GLU A 322 20.94 15.89 -14.61
N LEU A 323 20.70 16.15 -13.33
CA LEU A 323 19.45 16.77 -12.90
C LEU A 323 19.49 18.26 -13.19
N VAL A 324 18.57 18.74 -14.03
CA VAL A 324 18.39 20.16 -14.37
C VAL A 324 16.95 20.58 -14.12
N THR A 325 16.75 21.87 -13.88
CA THR A 325 15.40 22.47 -13.81
C THR A 325 15.02 23.05 -15.17
N GLU A 326 13.71 23.27 -15.41
CA GLU A 326 13.22 23.95 -16.62
C GLU A 326 13.91 25.30 -16.85
N GLU A 327 14.14 26.08 -15.78
CA GLU A 327 14.82 27.38 -15.86
C GLU A 327 16.27 27.27 -16.34
N GLN A 328 16.96 26.16 -16.05
CA GLN A 328 18.34 25.90 -16.46
C GLN A 328 18.41 25.40 -17.90
N ASN A 329 17.56 24.44 -18.26
CA ASN A 329 17.47 23.86 -19.59
C ASN A 329 16.13 23.11 -19.77
N GLU A 330 15.13 23.80 -20.32
CA GLU A 330 13.79 23.29 -20.56
C GLU A 330 13.78 21.96 -21.34
N THR A 331 14.52 21.90 -22.44
CA THR A 331 14.57 20.70 -23.30
C THR A 331 15.17 19.49 -22.58
N LEU A 332 16.26 19.68 -21.84
CA LEU A 332 16.89 18.57 -21.10
C LEU A 332 16.04 18.18 -19.90
N SER A 333 15.36 19.12 -19.25
CA SER A 333 14.42 18.83 -18.16
C SER A 333 13.25 17.96 -18.65
N ASP A 334 12.62 18.33 -19.78
CA ASP A 334 11.56 17.54 -20.39
C ASP A 334 12.02 16.12 -20.79
N LEU A 335 13.21 16.03 -21.40
CA LEU A 335 13.79 14.72 -21.73
C LEU A 335 14.17 13.89 -20.48
N ASN A 336 14.64 14.53 -19.43
CA ASN A 336 14.91 13.85 -18.16
C ASN A 336 13.63 13.22 -17.62
N ASP A 337 12.53 13.97 -17.57
CA ASP A 337 11.27 13.53 -17.00
C ASP A 337 10.62 12.40 -17.84
N ASN A 338 10.65 12.53 -19.15
CA ASN A 338 9.91 11.62 -20.03
C ASN A 338 10.73 10.44 -20.58
N VAL A 339 12.06 10.58 -20.69
CA VAL A 339 12.91 9.62 -21.42
C VAL A 339 14.09 9.12 -20.60
N ILE A 340 14.94 10.05 -20.10
CA ILE A 340 16.26 9.70 -19.58
C ILE A 340 16.16 8.98 -18.23
N SER A 341 15.21 9.38 -17.37
CA SER A 341 14.95 8.73 -16.09
C SER A 341 14.03 7.50 -16.20
N SER A 342 13.44 7.24 -17.37
CA SER A 342 12.52 6.15 -17.59
C SER A 342 13.16 4.77 -17.36
N VAL A 343 12.36 3.80 -16.92
CA VAL A 343 12.76 2.38 -16.85
C VAL A 343 13.09 1.77 -18.22
N PHE A 344 12.70 2.44 -19.31
CA PHE A 344 13.05 2.09 -20.69
C PHE A 344 14.41 2.66 -21.13
N ASN A 345 15.07 3.47 -20.30
CA ASN A 345 16.46 3.84 -20.50
C ASN A 345 17.37 2.83 -19.78
N TYR A 346 18.39 2.31 -20.47
CA TYR A 346 19.26 1.27 -19.91
C TYR A 346 20.07 1.74 -18.69
N GLN A 347 20.36 3.03 -18.56
CA GLN A 347 21.16 3.60 -17.48
C GLN A 347 20.40 3.74 -16.16
N THR A 348 19.08 3.60 -16.17
CA THR A 348 18.22 3.67 -14.96
C THR A 348 18.39 2.44 -14.07
N ASP A 349 18.83 1.34 -14.66
CA ASP A 349 19.10 0.09 -13.95
C ASP A 349 20.56 -0.34 -14.13
N ILE A 350 20.99 -1.30 -13.31
CA ILE A 350 22.27 -2.01 -13.40
C ILE A 350 22.03 -3.52 -13.49
N SER A 351 23.00 -4.25 -14.01
CA SER A 351 22.90 -5.71 -14.09
C SER A 351 22.85 -6.37 -12.71
N ALA A 352 22.44 -7.62 -12.66
CA ALA A 352 22.47 -8.42 -11.42
C ALA A 352 23.87 -8.49 -10.78
N ASN A 353 24.93 -8.37 -11.61
CA ASN A 353 26.33 -8.36 -11.18
C ASN A 353 26.85 -6.97 -10.78
N LEU A 354 25.96 -5.98 -10.61
CA LEU A 354 26.28 -4.61 -10.19
C LEU A 354 27.14 -3.84 -11.18
N THR A 355 27.02 -4.15 -12.47
CA THR A 355 27.69 -3.43 -13.55
C THR A 355 26.69 -2.58 -14.33
N ASN A 356 27.14 -1.40 -14.78
CA ASN A 356 26.33 -0.57 -15.66
C ASN A 356 26.12 -1.26 -17.02
N PHE A 357 24.92 -1.17 -17.54
CA PHE A 357 24.65 -1.54 -18.93
C PHE A 357 25.29 -0.54 -19.88
N VAL A 358 25.72 -1.02 -21.04
CA VAL A 358 26.37 -0.19 -22.08
C VAL A 358 25.41 0.19 -23.22
N SER A 359 24.30 -0.51 -23.34
CA SER A 359 23.25 -0.24 -24.34
C SER A 359 21.91 -0.83 -23.89
N TRP A 360 20.85 -0.54 -24.63
CA TRP A 360 19.56 -1.18 -24.42
C TRP A 360 19.59 -2.69 -24.69
N GLU A 361 20.27 -3.12 -25.73
CA GLU A 361 20.43 -4.55 -26.06
C GLU A 361 21.13 -5.32 -24.94
N ASP A 362 22.09 -4.68 -24.27
CA ASP A 362 22.80 -5.25 -23.11
C ASP A 362 21.88 -5.42 -21.90
N LYS A 363 20.92 -4.48 -21.70
CA LYS A 363 19.90 -4.55 -20.64
C LYS A 363 18.77 -5.52 -20.98
N TYR A 364 18.28 -5.48 -22.21
CA TYR A 364 17.15 -6.28 -22.66
C TYR A 364 17.52 -7.77 -22.83
N GLY A 365 18.73 -8.06 -23.29
CA GLY A 365 19.27 -9.41 -23.44
C GLY A 365 20.23 -9.84 -22.32
N PRO A 366 20.62 -11.13 -22.27
CA PRO A 366 20.06 -12.22 -23.08
C PRO A 366 18.62 -12.55 -22.70
N ILE A 367 17.84 -13.00 -23.67
CA ILE A 367 16.46 -13.43 -23.43
C ILE A 367 16.47 -14.81 -22.79
N ILE A 368 15.83 -14.90 -21.63
CA ILE A 368 15.68 -16.14 -20.85
C ILE A 368 14.32 -16.75 -21.14
N SER A 369 14.29 -17.92 -21.77
CA SER A 369 13.04 -18.66 -21.98
C SER A 369 12.72 -19.53 -20.77
N GLN A 370 11.53 -19.34 -20.20
CA GLN A 370 11.07 -20.08 -19.04
C GLN A 370 9.59 -20.45 -19.19
N LYS A 371 9.28 -21.76 -19.08
CA LYS A 371 7.91 -22.28 -19.15
C LYS A 371 7.12 -21.85 -20.39
N GLY A 372 7.82 -21.64 -21.52
CA GLY A 372 7.21 -21.23 -22.79
C GLY A 372 7.00 -19.74 -22.95
N ASP A 373 7.55 -18.93 -22.06
CA ASP A 373 7.54 -17.49 -22.10
C ASP A 373 8.97 -16.93 -22.11
N ASN A 374 9.14 -15.69 -22.55
CA ASN A 374 10.44 -15.04 -22.67
C ASN A 374 10.55 -13.85 -21.71
N PHE A 375 11.69 -13.74 -21.06
CA PHE A 375 12.00 -12.69 -20.09
C PHE A 375 13.38 -12.10 -20.35
N THR A 376 13.61 -10.88 -19.86
CA THR A 376 14.96 -10.34 -19.74
C THR A 376 15.75 -11.14 -18.72
N ASP A 377 17.08 -10.97 -18.70
CA ASP A 377 17.88 -11.36 -17.55
C ASP A 377 17.59 -10.45 -16.36
N LEU A 378 18.15 -10.77 -15.20
CA LEU A 378 17.94 -10.01 -13.97
C LEU A 378 18.69 -8.67 -14.02
N PHE A 379 18.01 -7.63 -13.55
CA PHE A 379 18.57 -6.31 -13.36
C PHE A 379 18.08 -5.72 -12.02
N ARG A 380 18.59 -4.54 -11.67
CA ARG A 380 18.30 -3.86 -10.41
C ARG A 380 18.21 -2.36 -10.63
N TRP A 381 17.41 -1.67 -9.85
CA TRP A 381 17.46 -0.22 -9.82
C TRP A 381 18.89 0.28 -9.52
N ASN A 382 19.36 1.24 -10.30
CA ASN A 382 20.61 1.94 -10.02
C ASN A 382 20.37 2.99 -8.93
N LEU A 383 20.47 2.61 -7.66
CA LEU A 383 20.22 3.52 -6.52
C LEU A 383 21.21 4.69 -6.46
N SER A 384 22.33 4.63 -7.19
CA SER A 384 23.32 5.70 -7.28
C SER A 384 23.11 6.66 -8.45
N ASP A 385 22.06 6.45 -9.23
CA ASP A 385 21.71 7.31 -10.35
C ASP A 385 21.44 8.76 -9.91
N VAL A 386 22.04 9.71 -10.63
CA VAL A 386 21.85 11.15 -10.35
C VAL A 386 20.41 11.60 -10.59
N LEU A 387 19.65 10.88 -11.44
CA LEU A 387 18.24 11.15 -11.73
C LEU A 387 17.27 10.41 -10.80
N THR A 388 17.78 9.76 -9.74
CA THR A 388 16.93 9.12 -8.71
C THR A 388 15.78 10.03 -8.23
N PRO A 389 15.98 11.36 -7.98
CA PRO A 389 14.89 12.23 -7.53
C PRO A 389 13.67 12.25 -8.44
N LEU A 390 13.83 12.08 -9.75
CA LEU A 390 12.72 12.05 -10.71
C LEU A 390 11.82 10.80 -10.55
N ASN A 391 12.40 9.69 -10.10
CA ASN A 391 11.69 8.42 -9.86
C ASN A 391 11.24 8.23 -8.41
N SER A 392 11.67 9.11 -7.51
CA SER A 392 11.44 8.99 -6.07
C SER A 392 10.59 10.10 -5.47
N GLY A 393 10.13 11.06 -6.29
CA GLY A 393 9.39 12.23 -5.82
C GLY A 393 10.28 13.24 -5.07
N GLY A 394 11.52 13.44 -5.53
CA GLY A 394 12.44 14.46 -5.06
C GLY A 394 13.54 13.98 -4.12
N ILE A 395 13.44 12.77 -3.57
CA ILE A 395 14.43 12.29 -2.58
C ILE A 395 15.65 11.60 -3.20
N TYR A 396 16.78 11.71 -2.52
CA TYR A 396 17.94 10.80 -2.65
C TYR A 396 17.85 9.72 -1.59
N ILE A 397 18.29 8.51 -1.93
CA ILE A 397 18.24 7.36 -1.02
C ILE A 397 19.43 7.40 -0.07
N TYR A 398 19.20 7.11 1.22
CA TYR A 398 20.27 6.99 2.22
C TYR A 398 21.35 6.00 1.77
N GLY A 399 22.61 6.37 1.95
CA GLY A 399 23.77 5.61 1.48
C GLY A 399 24.21 5.93 0.05
N TYR A 400 23.48 6.77 -0.71
CA TYR A 400 23.78 7.14 -2.09
C TYR A 400 23.79 8.66 -2.31
N GLY A 401 24.36 9.10 -3.42
CA GLY A 401 24.41 10.51 -3.80
C GLY A 401 24.86 11.44 -2.69
N PRO A 402 24.08 12.51 -2.39
CA PRO A 402 24.38 13.43 -1.28
C PRO A 402 24.34 12.77 0.10
N LEU A 403 23.60 11.67 0.27
CA LEU A 403 23.39 10.95 1.55
C LEU A 403 24.34 9.76 1.74
N LYS A 404 25.36 9.60 0.89
CA LYS A 404 26.32 8.49 0.91
C LYS A 404 27.10 8.29 2.22
N ASN A 405 27.21 9.34 3.04
CA ASN A 405 27.96 9.29 4.29
C ASN A 405 27.10 8.88 5.51
N TYR A 406 25.83 8.55 5.31
CA TYR A 406 24.98 8.05 6.39
C TYR A 406 25.31 6.60 6.69
N THR A 407 25.86 6.35 7.90
CA THR A 407 26.35 5.03 8.33
C THR A 407 25.87 4.63 9.72
N GLN A 408 25.08 5.48 10.39
CA GLN A 408 24.64 5.24 11.76
C GLN A 408 23.38 4.40 11.81
N GLN A 409 23.54 3.10 11.98
CA GLN A 409 22.40 2.21 12.22
C GLN A 409 21.72 2.56 13.56
N PRO A 410 20.40 2.84 13.53
CA PRO A 410 19.67 3.28 14.73
C PRO A 410 19.42 2.15 15.74
N PHE A 411 19.11 0.95 15.28
CA PHE A 411 18.82 -0.24 16.07
C PHE A 411 19.53 -1.46 15.48
N ALA A 412 19.93 -2.42 16.33
CA ALA A 412 20.38 -3.73 15.85
C ALA A 412 19.20 -4.55 15.32
N ALA A 413 19.43 -5.49 14.41
CA ALA A 413 18.36 -6.26 13.78
C ALA A 413 17.53 -7.07 14.80
N GLU A 414 18.18 -7.62 15.83
CA GLU A 414 17.56 -8.34 16.94
C GLU A 414 16.71 -7.43 17.86
N ASP A 415 16.87 -6.14 17.75
CA ASP A 415 16.11 -5.12 18.46
C ASP A 415 14.98 -4.51 17.63
N VAL A 416 14.74 -5.06 16.43
CA VAL A 416 13.66 -4.65 15.51
C VAL A 416 12.73 -5.82 15.26
N VAL A 417 11.42 -5.56 15.27
CA VAL A 417 10.39 -6.49 14.82
C VAL A 417 9.42 -5.77 13.89
N VAL A 418 8.96 -6.45 12.85
CA VAL A 418 7.94 -5.91 11.94
C VAL A 418 6.60 -6.53 12.26
N VAL A 419 5.58 -5.69 12.38
CA VAL A 419 4.16 -6.08 12.53
C VAL A 419 3.47 -5.87 11.18
N THR A 420 2.65 -6.82 10.76
CA THR A 420 1.90 -6.78 9.51
C THR A 420 0.53 -7.46 9.67
N ASP A 421 -0.48 -6.94 9.01
CA ASP A 421 -1.80 -7.57 8.84
C ASP A 421 -1.84 -8.56 7.65
N GLY A 422 -0.69 -8.76 6.99
CA GLY A 422 -0.56 -9.52 5.76
C GLY A 422 -0.87 -8.72 4.49
N TYR A 423 -1.38 -7.50 4.59
CA TYR A 423 -1.73 -6.67 3.44
C TYR A 423 -0.50 -6.29 2.60
N CYS A 424 0.62 -6.03 3.23
CA CYS A 424 1.89 -5.60 2.64
C CYS A 424 2.05 -5.95 1.15
N ALA A 425 2.07 -4.94 0.28
CA ALA A 425 2.04 -5.10 -1.18
C ALA A 425 3.05 -4.18 -1.89
N SER A 426 3.47 -4.55 -3.10
CA SER A 426 4.29 -3.72 -3.98
C SER A 426 5.58 -3.22 -3.29
N THR A 427 5.77 -1.93 -3.09
CA THR A 427 6.92 -1.35 -2.36
C THR A 427 7.09 -1.93 -0.96
N CYS A 428 6.00 -2.24 -0.25
CA CYS A 428 6.06 -2.91 1.04
C CYS A 428 6.64 -4.34 0.92
N THR A 429 6.37 -5.04 -0.19
CA THR A 429 7.02 -6.34 -0.48
C THR A 429 8.52 -6.18 -0.62
N ILE A 430 8.99 -5.18 -1.38
CA ILE A 430 10.42 -4.88 -1.57
C ILE A 430 11.08 -4.57 -0.22
N PHE A 431 10.48 -3.68 0.56
CA PHE A 431 10.95 -3.36 1.91
C PHE A 431 11.02 -4.61 2.80
N SER A 432 9.98 -5.44 2.80
CA SER A 432 9.92 -6.65 3.62
C SER A 432 10.89 -7.73 3.17
N GLU A 433 11.12 -7.88 1.87
CA GLU A 433 12.13 -8.80 1.33
C GLU A 433 13.53 -8.42 1.84
N LEU A 434 13.87 -7.12 1.81
CA LEU A 434 15.13 -6.64 2.34
C LEU A 434 15.24 -6.83 3.86
N MET A 435 14.21 -6.47 4.63
CA MET A 435 14.18 -6.62 6.09
C MET A 435 14.35 -8.08 6.51
N ARG A 436 13.69 -9.02 5.82
CA ARG A 436 13.73 -10.45 6.18
C ARG A 436 14.99 -11.14 5.69
N GLN A 437 15.27 -11.02 4.38
CA GLN A 437 16.29 -11.85 3.74
C GLN A 437 17.72 -11.31 3.99
N ARG A 438 17.84 -10.02 4.19
CA ARG A 438 19.15 -9.38 4.40
C ARG A 438 19.41 -9.02 5.84
N ALA A 439 18.52 -8.24 6.45
CA ALA A 439 18.69 -7.84 7.84
C ALA A 439 18.30 -8.94 8.85
N GLY A 440 17.58 -9.99 8.44
CA GLY A 440 17.15 -11.08 9.33
C GLY A 440 16.10 -10.67 10.36
N VAL A 441 15.39 -9.56 10.12
CA VAL A 441 14.35 -9.05 11.02
C VAL A 441 13.16 -10.00 11.05
N LYS A 442 12.59 -10.23 12.24
CA LYS A 442 11.45 -11.10 12.45
C LYS A 442 10.12 -10.40 12.21
N TYR A 443 9.13 -11.17 11.74
CA TYR A 443 7.81 -10.69 11.37
C TYR A 443 6.71 -11.30 12.22
N ILE A 444 5.83 -10.44 12.74
CA ILE A 444 4.61 -10.80 13.44
C ILE A 444 3.42 -10.49 12.53
N SER A 445 2.68 -11.52 12.14
CA SER A 445 1.42 -11.35 11.41
C SER A 445 0.23 -11.26 12.36
N LEU A 446 -0.74 -10.43 11.99
CA LEU A 446 -1.96 -10.20 12.76
C LEU A 446 -3.17 -10.90 12.11
N GLY A 447 -4.09 -11.38 12.93
CA GLY A 447 -5.40 -11.87 12.49
C GLY A 447 -5.33 -13.09 11.56
N GLY A 448 -5.95 -12.97 10.37
CA GLY A 448 -6.13 -14.06 9.40
C GLY A 448 -7.43 -14.83 9.64
N ARG A 449 -7.71 -15.80 8.75
CA ARG A 449 -8.91 -16.66 8.83
C ARG A 449 -8.98 -17.41 10.16
N PRO A 450 -10.20 -17.73 10.65
CA PRO A 450 -10.40 -18.45 11.92
C PRO A 450 -9.99 -19.92 11.81
N ARG A 451 -8.70 -20.15 11.67
CA ARG A 451 -8.06 -21.48 11.60
C ARG A 451 -6.70 -21.47 12.29
N GLU A 452 -6.25 -22.62 12.73
CA GLU A 452 -4.94 -22.81 13.32
C GLU A 452 -3.81 -22.65 12.27
N GLY A 453 -2.60 -22.42 12.74
CA GLY A 453 -1.37 -22.35 11.95
C GLY A 453 -0.90 -20.93 11.69
N ILE A 454 0.28 -20.86 11.08
CA ILE A 454 0.95 -19.61 10.73
C ILE A 454 0.33 -18.99 9.46
N THR A 455 0.37 -17.66 9.35
CA THR A 455 -0.05 -16.92 8.17
C THR A 455 1.16 -16.29 7.47
N GLN A 456 1.00 -15.83 6.25
CA GLN A 456 2.06 -15.15 5.54
C GLN A 456 2.37 -13.77 6.16
N ALA A 457 3.66 -13.41 6.19
CA ALA A 457 4.11 -12.07 6.55
C ALA A 457 3.76 -11.05 5.46
N VAL A 458 3.92 -11.46 4.19
CA VAL A 458 3.64 -10.64 3.01
C VAL A 458 2.64 -11.39 2.16
N GLY A 459 1.38 -11.03 2.27
CA GLY A 459 0.26 -11.67 1.58
C GLY A 459 -0.46 -10.75 0.58
N GLY A 460 0.06 -9.54 0.41
CA GLY A 460 -0.45 -8.58 -0.57
C GLY A 460 0.01 -8.90 -1.99
N VAL A 461 0.26 -7.86 -2.77
CA VAL A 461 0.73 -7.99 -4.15
C VAL A 461 2.25 -8.01 -4.17
N LYS A 462 2.86 -9.07 -4.69
CA LYS A 462 4.32 -9.24 -4.70
C LYS A 462 5.00 -8.84 -6.02
N GLY A 463 4.25 -8.37 -7.01
CA GLY A 463 4.80 -7.70 -8.18
C GLY A 463 5.48 -6.39 -7.75
N THR A 464 6.57 -6.02 -8.44
CA THR A 464 7.45 -4.93 -8.01
C THR A 464 7.23 -3.61 -8.76
N ASN A 465 6.47 -3.61 -9.85
CA ASN A 465 6.17 -2.39 -10.60
C ASN A 465 4.81 -2.48 -11.29
N ASN A 466 3.93 -1.54 -10.97
CA ASN A 466 2.58 -1.45 -11.49
C ASN A 466 2.47 -0.34 -12.53
N PHE A 467 1.99 -0.67 -13.74
CA PHE A 467 1.71 0.31 -14.79
C PHE A 467 0.22 0.46 -15.04
N PRO A 468 -0.35 1.67 -14.86
CA PRO A 468 -1.66 2.00 -15.40
C PRO A 468 -1.65 1.93 -16.93
N TRP A 469 -2.74 1.49 -17.54
CA TRP A 469 -2.85 1.41 -18.99
C TRP A 469 -2.63 2.76 -19.69
N THR A 470 -3.12 3.84 -19.10
CA THR A 470 -2.88 5.20 -19.62
C THR A 470 -1.41 5.57 -19.67
N TYR A 471 -0.61 5.09 -18.73
CA TYR A 471 0.85 5.32 -18.76
C TYR A 471 1.50 4.57 -19.93
N ILE A 472 1.10 3.31 -20.17
CA ILE A 472 1.58 2.52 -21.33
C ILE A 472 1.21 3.24 -22.63
N GLN A 473 -0.03 3.74 -22.73
CA GLN A 473 -0.48 4.51 -23.89
C GLN A 473 0.33 5.80 -24.07
N GLN A 474 0.59 6.54 -23.01
CA GLN A 474 1.41 7.75 -23.06
C GLN A 474 2.84 7.46 -23.54
N LEU A 475 3.44 6.37 -23.06
CA LEU A 475 4.77 5.95 -23.54
C LEU A 475 4.78 5.63 -25.03
N ALA A 476 3.77 4.88 -25.51
CA ALA A 476 3.64 4.57 -26.92
C ALA A 476 3.42 5.83 -27.79
N GLN A 477 2.55 6.73 -27.34
CA GLN A 477 2.29 8.01 -28.00
C GLN A 477 3.54 8.89 -28.02
N TYR A 478 4.27 8.97 -26.92
CA TYR A 478 5.48 9.76 -26.82
C TYR A 478 6.56 9.22 -27.78
N ALA A 479 6.76 7.89 -27.81
CA ALA A 479 7.72 7.27 -28.72
C ALA A 479 7.40 7.56 -30.20
N VAL A 480 6.14 7.39 -30.60
CA VAL A 480 5.72 7.59 -32.00
C VAL A 480 5.73 9.07 -32.41
N ASN A 481 5.25 9.96 -31.53
CA ASN A 481 5.05 11.36 -31.89
C ASN A 481 6.29 12.24 -31.68
N ASN A 482 7.15 11.91 -30.71
CA ASN A 482 8.24 12.79 -30.26
C ASN A 482 9.64 12.20 -30.54
N LEU A 483 9.77 10.85 -30.65
CA LEU A 483 11.08 10.22 -30.77
C LEU A 483 11.37 9.61 -32.16
N THR A 484 10.64 10.05 -33.17
CA THR A 484 10.86 9.63 -34.58
C THR A 484 11.43 10.77 -35.41
N ALA A 485 12.41 10.47 -36.26
CA ALA A 485 13.10 11.47 -37.06
C ALA A 485 12.32 11.87 -38.33
N SER A 486 11.31 11.10 -38.73
CA SER A 486 10.50 11.37 -39.93
C SER A 486 9.09 10.80 -39.84
N PRO A 487 8.14 11.32 -40.65
CA PRO A 487 6.80 10.74 -40.76
C PRO A 487 6.79 9.27 -41.21
N GLU A 488 7.76 8.86 -42.02
CA GLU A 488 7.91 7.48 -42.50
C GLU A 488 8.32 6.56 -41.35
N GLU A 489 9.22 7.01 -40.49
CA GLU A 489 9.61 6.29 -39.28
C GLU A 489 8.45 6.19 -38.29
N ALA A 490 7.73 7.28 -38.06
CA ALA A 490 6.54 7.28 -37.23
C ALA A 490 5.48 6.29 -37.73
N ALA A 491 5.22 6.28 -39.04
CA ALA A 491 4.32 5.33 -39.67
C ALA A 491 4.77 3.88 -39.53
N LYS A 492 6.07 3.63 -39.64
CA LYS A 492 6.66 2.30 -39.45
C LYS A 492 6.50 1.85 -38.00
N LEU A 493 6.83 2.69 -37.02
CA LEU A 493 6.70 2.38 -35.60
C LEU A 493 5.23 2.15 -35.23
N ASN A 494 4.32 2.96 -35.77
CA ASN A 494 2.88 2.82 -35.57
C ASN A 494 2.27 1.57 -36.24
N SER A 495 3.00 0.90 -37.14
CA SER A 495 2.60 -0.37 -37.74
C SER A 495 3.03 -1.61 -36.94
N THR A 496 3.72 -1.42 -35.83
CA THR A 496 4.16 -2.48 -34.91
C THR A 496 3.17 -2.64 -33.75
N GLU A 497 3.44 -3.58 -32.85
CA GLU A 497 2.69 -3.76 -31.58
C GLU A 497 2.56 -2.44 -30.80
N LEU A 498 3.54 -1.56 -30.88
CA LEU A 498 3.50 -0.27 -30.19
C LEU A 498 2.39 0.66 -30.70
N GLY A 499 2.04 0.59 -31.99
CA GLY A 499 0.92 1.33 -32.56
C GLY A 499 -0.45 0.85 -32.07
N GLU A 500 -0.57 -0.41 -31.72
CA GLU A 500 -1.79 -0.93 -31.10
C GLU A 500 -2.02 -0.24 -29.75
N TYR A 501 -0.98 -0.07 -28.93
CA TYR A 501 -1.09 0.64 -27.64
C TYR A 501 -1.28 2.15 -27.81
N TRP A 502 -0.85 2.72 -28.93
CA TRP A 502 -1.06 4.14 -29.24
C TRP A 502 -2.51 4.46 -29.60
N SER A 503 -3.13 3.62 -30.46
CA SER A 503 -4.46 3.87 -31.07
C SER A 503 -5.58 3.14 -30.38
N ASP A 504 -5.34 1.91 -29.95
CA ASP A 504 -6.33 1.07 -29.28
C ASP A 504 -6.19 1.18 -27.77
N VAL A 505 -7.00 2.04 -27.23
CA VAL A 505 -7.39 1.90 -25.86
C VAL A 505 -8.23 0.64 -25.80
N VAL A 506 -7.88 -0.32 -24.94
CA VAL A 506 -8.60 -1.60 -24.75
C VAL A 506 -10.10 -1.36 -24.63
N PHE A 507 -10.48 -0.18 -24.18
CA PHE A 507 -11.85 0.32 -24.21
C PHE A 507 -11.76 1.84 -24.29
N ASP A 508 -12.26 2.43 -25.36
CA ASP A 508 -12.36 3.89 -25.52
C ASP A 508 -13.39 4.45 -24.51
N ARG A 509 -12.96 4.61 -23.26
CA ARG A 509 -13.81 4.93 -22.11
C ARG A 509 -13.17 5.89 -21.15
N LEU A 510 -14.03 6.51 -20.35
CA LEU A 510 -13.69 7.51 -19.36
C LEU A 510 -12.82 6.99 -18.22
N ALA A 511 -13.12 5.77 -17.73
CA ALA A 511 -12.53 5.20 -16.53
C ALA A 511 -11.18 4.50 -16.77
N ILE A 512 -10.64 4.55 -17.97
CA ILE A 512 -9.40 3.84 -18.36
C ILE A 512 -8.24 4.14 -17.44
N GLY A 513 -8.05 5.39 -17.04
CA GLY A 513 -6.89 5.83 -16.28
C GLY A 513 -6.69 5.13 -14.95
N SER A 514 -7.78 4.81 -14.26
CA SER A 514 -7.74 4.23 -12.92
C SER A 514 -8.22 2.78 -12.84
N SER A 515 -8.67 2.23 -13.98
CA SER A 515 -9.44 0.98 -14.00
C SER A 515 -8.71 -0.19 -14.62
N ILE A 516 -7.58 0.03 -15.27
CA ILE A 516 -6.79 -1.02 -15.91
C ILE A 516 -5.32 -0.84 -15.53
N ASN A 517 -4.77 -1.88 -14.90
CA ASN A 517 -3.37 -1.92 -14.52
C ASN A 517 -2.78 -3.28 -14.85
N VAL A 518 -1.47 -3.31 -15.08
CA VAL A 518 -0.69 -4.54 -15.25
C VAL A 518 0.54 -4.51 -14.36
N ASN A 519 0.97 -5.68 -13.91
CA ASN A 519 2.27 -5.82 -13.28
C ASN A 519 3.35 -5.85 -14.37
N PHE A 520 4.31 -4.93 -14.31
CA PHE A 520 5.34 -4.79 -15.33
C PHE A 520 6.63 -5.54 -14.97
N ARG A 521 7.02 -5.55 -13.69
CA ARG A 521 8.24 -6.22 -13.22
C ARG A 521 7.92 -7.34 -12.24
N ASP A 522 8.59 -8.48 -12.43
CA ASP A 522 8.65 -9.55 -11.44
C ASP A 522 9.85 -9.34 -10.54
N GLY A 523 9.62 -9.33 -9.22
CA GLY A 523 10.70 -9.43 -8.25
C GLY A 523 11.19 -10.87 -8.14
N ILE A 524 12.50 -11.05 -8.20
CA ILE A 524 13.15 -12.36 -8.06
C ILE A 524 14.09 -12.31 -6.85
N ARG A 525 14.00 -13.29 -5.97
CA ARG A 525 14.87 -13.36 -4.79
C ARG A 525 16.31 -13.57 -5.19
N ASP A 526 17.22 -12.84 -4.54
CA ASP A 526 18.65 -13.00 -4.77
C ASP A 526 19.10 -14.44 -4.50
N GLY A 527 19.80 -15.02 -5.47
CA GLY A 527 20.28 -16.41 -5.39
C GLY A 527 19.24 -17.47 -5.74
N ASP A 528 18.03 -17.11 -6.15
CA ASP A 528 17.05 -18.07 -6.68
C ASP A 528 17.36 -18.40 -8.14
N GLU A 529 18.06 -19.55 -8.34
CA GLU A 529 18.39 -20.07 -9.66
C GLU A 529 17.17 -20.57 -10.46
N THR A 530 16.00 -20.67 -9.82
CA THR A 530 14.76 -21.10 -10.48
C THR A 530 14.02 -19.93 -11.12
N TYR A 531 14.44 -18.71 -10.85
CA TYR A 531 13.78 -17.47 -11.30
C TYR A 531 12.28 -17.44 -10.94
N THR A 532 11.94 -17.94 -9.76
CA THR A 532 10.54 -17.97 -9.30
C THR A 532 10.11 -16.56 -8.86
N PRO A 533 9.11 -15.94 -9.52
CA PRO A 533 8.60 -14.64 -9.09
C PRO A 533 8.09 -14.69 -7.65
N LEU A 534 8.32 -13.62 -6.89
CA LEU A 534 7.96 -13.52 -5.47
C LEU A 534 6.47 -13.79 -5.22
N GLN A 535 5.59 -13.49 -6.18
CA GLN A 535 4.16 -13.78 -6.06
C GLN A 535 3.84 -15.28 -5.94
N PHE A 536 4.76 -16.16 -6.30
CA PHE A 536 4.62 -17.61 -6.16
C PHE A 536 5.42 -18.18 -4.97
N VAL A 537 6.04 -17.33 -4.17
CA VAL A 537 6.81 -17.73 -2.98
C VAL A 537 5.94 -17.56 -1.74
N TYR A 538 5.69 -18.65 -1.01
CA TYR A 538 5.01 -18.59 0.29
C TYR A 538 6.02 -18.20 1.37
N GLU A 539 5.72 -17.15 2.12
CA GLU A 539 6.59 -16.62 3.18
C GLU A 539 5.86 -16.57 4.52
N PRO A 540 5.97 -17.62 5.34
CA PRO A 540 5.35 -17.61 6.66
C PRO A 540 5.94 -16.48 7.52
N SER A 541 5.12 -15.85 8.34
CA SER A 541 5.61 -15.00 9.42
C SER A 541 6.31 -15.85 10.48
N ASP A 542 7.05 -15.21 11.39
CA ASP A 542 7.70 -15.91 12.49
C ASP A 542 6.71 -16.15 13.65
N CYS A 543 5.73 -15.26 13.83
CA CYS A 543 4.71 -15.33 14.87
C CYS A 543 3.38 -14.83 14.32
N ARG A 544 2.28 -15.45 14.75
CA ARG A 544 0.92 -14.98 14.48
C ARG A 544 0.23 -14.57 15.77
N ILE A 545 -0.33 -13.35 15.81
CA ILE A 545 -1.12 -12.82 16.90
C ILE A 545 -2.56 -12.60 16.42
N LEU A 546 -3.56 -12.98 17.21
CA LEU A 546 -4.96 -12.72 16.90
C LEU A 546 -5.39 -11.36 17.43
N TYR A 547 -6.20 -10.65 16.66
CA TYR A 547 -6.82 -9.40 17.15
C TYR A 547 -7.73 -9.68 18.33
N THR A 548 -7.65 -8.82 19.34
CA THR A 548 -8.63 -8.74 20.44
C THR A 548 -9.51 -7.49 20.25
N LYS A 549 -10.63 -7.39 21.00
CA LYS A 549 -11.48 -6.20 20.96
C LYS A 549 -10.69 -4.92 21.27
N GLN A 550 -9.77 -4.96 22.22
CA GLN A 550 -8.92 -3.82 22.58
C GLN A 550 -8.07 -3.33 21.39
N MET A 551 -7.54 -4.24 20.59
CA MET A 551 -6.69 -3.92 19.43
C MET A 551 -7.46 -3.22 18.30
N THR A 552 -8.79 -3.30 18.29
CA THR A 552 -9.63 -2.61 17.30
C THR A 552 -9.93 -1.15 17.66
N VAL A 553 -9.58 -0.73 18.88
CA VAL A 553 -9.84 0.64 19.38
C VAL A 553 -8.59 1.36 19.87
N ASP A 554 -7.50 0.65 20.14
CA ASP A 554 -6.23 1.19 20.63
C ASP A 554 -5.05 0.49 19.93
N ALA A 555 -4.39 1.18 19.00
CA ALA A 555 -3.24 0.65 18.26
C ALA A 555 -2.08 0.25 19.20
N THR A 556 -1.95 0.89 20.37
CA THR A 556 -0.90 0.54 21.33
C THR A 556 -1.05 -0.86 21.90
N ALA A 557 -2.27 -1.43 21.90
CA ALA A 557 -2.49 -2.81 22.33
C ALA A 557 -1.83 -3.82 21.38
N ILE A 558 -1.83 -3.53 20.06
CA ILE A 558 -1.12 -4.33 19.05
C ILE A 558 0.38 -4.27 19.30
N TRP A 559 0.92 -3.06 19.45
CA TRP A 559 2.36 -2.84 19.60
C TRP A 559 2.92 -3.41 20.91
N LYS A 560 2.13 -3.37 21.99
CA LYS A 560 2.50 -4.00 23.27
C LYS A 560 2.51 -5.51 23.16
N ALA A 561 1.50 -6.12 22.54
CA ALA A 561 1.49 -7.57 22.33
C ALA A 561 2.65 -8.02 21.45
N ALA A 562 3.02 -7.24 20.43
CA ALA A 562 4.20 -7.50 19.61
C ALA A 562 5.50 -7.40 20.41
N ALA A 563 5.64 -6.34 21.23
CA ALA A 563 6.82 -6.13 22.07
C ALA A 563 6.98 -7.20 23.16
N ASP A 564 5.88 -7.63 23.77
CA ASP A 564 5.87 -8.73 24.73
C ASP A 564 6.32 -10.04 24.08
N SER A 565 5.75 -10.37 22.92
CA SER A 565 6.11 -11.59 22.20
C SER A 565 7.56 -11.60 21.73
N ALA A 566 8.12 -10.42 21.38
CA ALA A 566 9.49 -10.32 20.90
C ALA A 566 10.53 -10.23 22.04
N TRP A 567 10.24 -9.51 23.09
CA TRP A 567 11.24 -9.17 24.12
C TRP A 567 10.73 -9.23 25.56
N GLY A 568 9.42 -9.44 25.77
CA GLY A 568 8.78 -9.52 27.07
C GLY A 568 8.77 -10.90 27.69
N GLU A 569 7.95 -11.06 28.72
CA GLU A 569 7.74 -12.35 29.42
C GLU A 569 6.51 -13.08 28.90
N GLU A 570 5.53 -12.36 28.30
CA GLU A 570 4.29 -12.90 27.79
C GLU A 570 4.37 -13.12 26.27
N ASN A 571 4.11 -14.35 25.84
CA ASN A 571 4.08 -14.68 24.43
C ASN A 571 2.62 -14.73 23.93
N HIS A 572 2.28 -13.85 22.99
CA HIS A 572 0.96 -13.77 22.36
C HIS A 572 0.87 -14.54 21.03
N CYS A 573 1.95 -15.22 20.59
CA CYS A 573 1.93 -16.02 19.37
C CYS A 573 0.99 -17.22 19.52
N VAL A 574 -0.02 -17.32 18.68
CA VAL A 574 -0.90 -18.50 18.60
C VAL A 574 -0.32 -19.56 17.64
N ALA A 575 0.62 -19.17 16.78
CA ALA A 575 1.38 -20.04 15.91
C ALA A 575 2.75 -19.42 15.62
N GLY A 576 3.75 -20.26 15.35
CA GLY A 576 5.12 -19.82 15.15
C GLY A 576 5.82 -19.47 16.46
N ASP A 577 7.07 -19.02 16.35
CA ASP A 577 7.90 -18.61 17.49
C ASP A 577 8.95 -17.62 16.99
N LEU A 578 9.17 -16.54 17.74
CA LEU A 578 10.22 -15.57 17.44
C LEU A 578 11.62 -16.08 17.82
N GLY A 579 11.72 -17.24 18.47
CA GLY A 579 12.95 -17.86 18.91
C GLY A 579 13.67 -17.05 19.99
N ASP A 580 14.96 -17.39 20.22
CA ASP A 580 15.83 -16.57 21.04
C ASP A 580 16.23 -15.25 20.33
N HIS A 581 15.23 -14.46 19.89
CA HIS A 581 15.45 -13.05 19.56
C HIS A 581 16.02 -12.30 20.78
N SER A 582 15.96 -12.94 21.92
CA SER A 582 16.38 -12.47 23.22
C SER A 582 17.89 -12.58 23.53
N THR A 583 18.77 -12.75 22.54
CA THR A 583 20.20 -12.38 22.76
C THR A 583 20.35 -10.87 22.91
N GLY A 584 19.36 -10.09 22.40
CA GLY A 584 19.13 -8.70 22.78
C GLY A 584 18.49 -8.63 24.19
N SER A 585 18.80 -7.63 24.98
CA SER A 585 18.28 -7.43 26.33
C SER A 585 16.75 -7.51 26.34
N LYS A 586 16.16 -8.33 27.23
CA LYS A 586 14.73 -8.34 27.53
C LYS A 586 14.23 -6.94 27.89
N LEU A 587 12.94 -6.68 27.75
CA LEU A 587 12.31 -5.47 28.28
C LEU A 587 12.66 -5.38 29.76
N ALA A 588 13.52 -4.42 30.10
CA ALA A 588 13.97 -4.26 31.48
C ALA A 588 12.95 -3.47 32.25
N ARG A 589 12.31 -4.07 33.26
CA ARG A 589 11.60 -3.30 34.28
C ARG A 589 12.61 -2.38 34.97
N ARG A 590 12.62 -1.11 34.60
CA ARG A 590 13.47 -0.08 35.21
C ARG A 590 12.62 0.94 35.96
N GLU A 591 13.20 1.60 36.92
CA GLU A 591 12.54 2.74 37.56
C GLU A 591 12.30 3.84 36.50
N LEU A 592 11.03 4.26 36.39
CA LEU A 592 10.60 5.27 35.42
C LEU A 592 11.26 6.62 35.71
N SER A 593 11.93 7.19 34.72
CA SER A 593 12.44 8.55 34.79
C SER A 593 11.30 9.57 34.91
N VAL A 594 11.62 10.82 35.22
CA VAL A 594 10.62 11.90 35.23
C VAL A 594 9.96 12.04 33.85
N HIS A 595 10.73 11.89 32.78
CA HIS A 595 10.21 11.95 31.41
C HIS A 595 9.23 10.79 31.13
N ASP A 596 9.57 9.57 31.51
CA ASP A 596 8.70 8.39 31.33
C ASP A 596 7.39 8.57 32.10
N LYS A 597 7.43 9.08 33.32
CA LYS A 597 6.23 9.37 34.12
C LYS A 597 5.33 10.44 33.47
N VAL A 598 5.91 11.42 32.79
CA VAL A 598 5.15 12.42 32.01
C VAL A 598 4.51 11.76 30.80
N LEU A 599 5.24 10.94 30.07
CA LEU A 599 4.74 10.18 28.93
C LEU A 599 3.57 9.28 29.36
N SER A 600 3.73 8.46 30.41
CA SER A 600 2.67 7.58 30.93
C SER A 600 1.41 8.35 31.29
N ARG A 601 1.54 9.50 31.98
CA ARG A 601 0.39 10.35 32.30
C ARG A 601 -0.33 10.87 31.05
N ARG A 602 0.44 11.29 30.02
CA ARG A 602 -0.11 11.77 28.75
C ARG A 602 -0.85 10.65 28.02
N MET A 603 -0.30 9.44 28.01
CA MET A 603 -0.93 8.28 27.39
C MET A 603 -2.21 7.85 28.12
N HIS A 604 -2.19 7.83 29.46
CA HIS A 604 -3.39 7.56 30.24
C HIS A 604 -4.47 8.65 30.09
N GLN A 605 -4.06 9.89 29.90
CA GLN A 605 -5.00 10.98 29.62
C GLN A 605 -5.60 10.80 28.22
N TRP A 606 -4.78 10.55 27.21
CA TRP A 606 -5.25 10.29 25.85
C TRP A 606 -6.28 9.15 25.80
N ARG A 607 -6.03 8.00 26.43
CA ARG A 607 -7.01 6.88 26.47
C ARG A 607 -8.34 7.28 27.10
N ARG A 608 -8.34 8.17 28.08
CA ARG A 608 -9.58 8.69 28.69
C ARG A 608 -10.33 9.70 27.81
N GLU A 609 -9.62 10.32 26.87
CA GLU A 609 -10.17 11.29 25.92
C GLU A 609 -10.71 10.64 24.64
N LEU A 610 -10.37 9.37 24.36
CA LEU A 610 -10.93 8.61 23.25
C LEU A 610 -12.46 8.54 23.37
N LYS A 611 -13.14 8.71 22.25
CA LYS A 611 -14.62 8.66 22.19
C LYS A 611 -15.05 7.77 21.03
N GLU A 612 -16.14 7.04 21.25
CA GLU A 612 -16.76 6.20 20.23
C GLU A 612 -16.99 6.94 18.90
N GLN A 613 -17.42 8.19 18.97
CA GLN A 613 -17.69 9.04 17.79
C GLN A 613 -16.45 9.39 16.94
N ASP A 614 -15.24 9.16 17.45
CA ASP A 614 -14.00 9.44 16.73
C ASP A 614 -13.72 8.35 15.68
N TYR A 615 -14.40 7.21 15.77
CA TYR A 615 -14.23 6.06 14.88
C TYR A 615 -15.31 6.11 13.78
N PRO A 616 -14.93 6.32 12.50
CA PRO A 616 -15.90 6.36 11.41
C PRO A 616 -16.52 4.98 11.19
N LEU A 617 -17.84 4.94 10.99
CA LEU A 617 -18.60 3.72 10.75
C LEU A 617 -19.19 3.66 9.33
N ASP A 618 -19.14 4.75 8.58
CA ASP A 618 -19.68 4.86 7.23
C ASP A 618 -18.56 4.98 6.20
N VAL A 619 -18.64 4.21 5.11
CA VAL A 619 -17.71 4.32 3.97
C VAL A 619 -17.84 5.67 3.28
N PHE A 620 -19.08 6.14 3.16
CA PHE A 620 -19.40 7.40 2.52
C PHE A 620 -19.92 8.37 3.56
N THR A 621 -19.17 9.44 3.80
CA THR A 621 -19.60 10.49 4.72
C THR A 621 -20.91 11.12 4.26
N ASN A 622 -21.85 11.28 5.21
CA ASN A 622 -23.09 12.04 5.05
C ASN A 622 -24.27 11.32 4.35
N LEU A 623 -24.64 10.12 4.85
CA LEU A 623 -25.86 9.40 4.44
C LEU A 623 -27.15 10.21 4.57
N ARG A 624 -27.18 11.28 5.38
CA ARG A 624 -28.40 12.07 5.66
C ARG A 624 -28.74 13.12 4.60
N GLU A 625 -27.82 13.44 3.72
CA GLU A 625 -27.98 14.44 2.66
C GLU A 625 -28.05 13.84 1.26
N ALA A 626 -28.58 12.63 1.15
CA ALA A 626 -28.68 11.89 -0.11
C ALA A 626 -29.46 12.67 -1.17
N LYS A 627 -28.77 13.01 -2.27
CA LYS A 627 -29.36 13.57 -3.48
C LYS A 627 -28.96 12.72 -4.68
N LEU A 628 -29.88 12.50 -5.60
CA LEU A 628 -29.56 11.94 -6.92
C LEU A 628 -28.84 13.03 -7.73
N GLY A 629 -27.53 12.91 -7.90
CA GLY A 629 -26.81 13.89 -8.69
C GLY A 629 -25.33 13.98 -8.32
N GLY A 630 -24.50 13.00 -8.67
CA GLY A 630 -23.05 13.01 -8.49
C GLY A 630 -22.53 12.91 -7.05
N ASP A 631 -23.31 13.31 -6.07
CA ASP A 631 -23.06 13.25 -4.62
C ASP A 631 -24.16 12.49 -3.87
N GLY A 632 -25.07 11.83 -4.60
CA GLY A 632 -26.25 11.19 -4.06
C GLY A 632 -26.04 9.78 -3.57
N ILE A 633 -27.00 9.33 -2.74
CA ILE A 633 -27.10 7.94 -2.28
C ILE A 633 -28.41 7.35 -2.76
N MET A 634 -28.35 6.15 -3.31
CA MET A 634 -29.49 5.38 -3.75
C MET A 634 -29.70 4.20 -2.82
N TRP A 635 -30.92 4.08 -2.31
CA TRP A 635 -31.39 2.91 -1.60
C TRP A 635 -32.11 1.98 -2.57
N PRO A 636 -32.08 0.66 -2.36
CA PRO A 636 -32.78 -0.29 -3.22
C PRO A 636 -34.29 -0.15 -3.14
#